data_a91a5ac811e95e503f352ae0314f3eca
#
_entry.id   a91a5ac811e95e503f352ae0314f3eca
#
_cell.length_a   1.000
_cell.length_b   1.000
_cell.length_c   1.000
_cell.angle_alpha   90.00
_cell.angle_beta   90.00
_cell.angle_gamma   90.00
#
_symmetry.space_group_name_H-M   'P 1'
#
loop_
_entity.id
_entity.type
_entity.pdbx_description
1 polymer ?
#
loop_
_entity_poly.entity_id
_entity_poly.type
_entity_poly.pdbx_seq_one_letter_code
_entity_poly.pdbx_strand_id
1 'polypeptide(L)'
;MNSLLEQAKQKRSFVSSELQIRAWNDIRPYFERLLAFNIDSDAAMKQFLADRSELEAVLEEDMSWRYIKMTCDTTNESLRDSFNVFVTEIDPEIQKQSNLLDKKCLESPFFQNLSGDYGIMKRAMQQREALFREENVPLIAELQTMEQEYGNITSQMTVEYEGTKTMQQAAVYLKNTDRSVRETVFNLMQNRRLQDEKVLNDNLSAMIAKRHQVALNAGFSNFRDYKFKSLCRFDYTKEDCFAFHSAIQKSVPPILSELHKERKAKLHLDSLRPWDVDVDPEQKAPLRPFRDTKDFVEKTIACFSEIKPFYGQCLKLLADNGYWDLESRIGKAPGGYNNPLYESNVPFIFMNAADTLHDVETLVHEGGHAIHSIVSAELPLVEFKDLPSEVAELASMSMELISMEHWNVFFADDDDLRRAKKAQLENVLSVLPWIAIVDKFQHWLYENPTHTAEQREAEWLRIVALFDGENGVDWSGLEHIRKCQWQKQLHIYEVPFYYIEYGFAQLGAIAMWKQYKEDPERALEHYEAFMKLGYTKSIPEIYEAAGIAFSFSYEYVKKLADFVYDEIKKLG
;
A
#
# COMPACT_ATOMS: atom_id res chain seq x y z
N MET A 1 3.11 -25.73 -18.07
CA MET A 1 2.89 -24.31 -17.78
C MET A 1 1.41 -23.92 -17.80
N ASN A 2 0.65 -24.25 -18.86
CA ASN A 2 -0.83 -24.09 -18.81
C ASN A 2 -1.51 -24.83 -17.64
N SER A 3 -0.86 -25.87 -17.08
CA SER A 3 -1.43 -26.63 -15.97
C SER A 3 -1.56 -25.86 -14.65
N LEU A 4 -0.69 -24.87 -14.36
CA LEU A 4 -0.78 -24.07 -13.14
C LEU A 4 -1.92 -23.06 -13.23
N LEU A 5 -2.11 -22.39 -14.37
CA LEU A 5 -3.25 -21.51 -14.60
C LEU A 5 -4.59 -22.26 -14.65
N GLU A 6 -4.63 -23.43 -15.33
CA GLU A 6 -5.83 -24.26 -15.37
C GLU A 6 -6.18 -24.86 -14.01
N GLN A 7 -5.17 -25.10 -13.15
CA GLN A 7 -5.38 -25.55 -11.77
C GLN A 7 -5.76 -24.38 -10.85
N ALA A 8 -5.26 -23.18 -11.10
CA ALA A 8 -5.55 -21.98 -10.32
C ALA A 8 -6.96 -21.46 -10.57
N LYS A 9 -7.45 -21.52 -11.83
CA LYS A 9 -8.75 -20.95 -12.18
C LYS A 9 -9.89 -21.65 -11.48
N GLN A 10 -10.69 -20.90 -10.72
CA GLN A 10 -11.90 -21.39 -10.09
C GLN A 10 -12.92 -21.85 -11.15
N LYS A 11 -13.45 -23.09 -10.99
CA LYS A 11 -14.52 -23.56 -11.86
C LYS A 11 -15.85 -23.01 -11.37
N ARG A 12 -16.52 -22.24 -12.20
CA ARG A 12 -17.86 -21.74 -11.91
C ARG A 12 -18.86 -22.89 -11.77
N SER A 13 -19.63 -22.84 -10.71
CA SER A 13 -20.72 -23.79 -10.42
C SER A 13 -22.04 -23.07 -10.19
N PHE A 14 -21.99 -21.89 -9.60
CA PHE A 14 -23.13 -21.03 -9.32
C PHE A 14 -23.35 -19.99 -10.43
N VAL A 15 -22.28 -19.35 -10.90
CA VAL A 15 -22.32 -18.32 -11.96
C VAL A 15 -22.11 -18.97 -13.32
N SER A 16 -22.93 -18.58 -14.32
CA SER A 16 -22.75 -19.09 -15.69
C SER A 16 -21.37 -18.76 -16.26
N SER A 17 -20.73 -19.73 -16.92
CA SER A 17 -19.47 -19.51 -17.65
C SER A 17 -19.62 -18.50 -18.80
N GLU A 18 -20.85 -18.31 -19.32
CA GLU A 18 -21.18 -17.41 -20.43
C GLU A 18 -21.58 -16.00 -19.94
N LEU A 19 -21.52 -15.72 -18.63
CA LEU A 19 -21.90 -14.42 -18.10
C LEU A 19 -21.00 -13.32 -18.65
N GLN A 20 -21.64 -12.30 -19.22
CA GLN A 20 -21.01 -11.02 -19.59
C GLN A 20 -21.73 -9.91 -18.83
N ILE A 21 -20.96 -9.14 -18.06
CA ILE A 21 -21.51 -8.09 -17.21
C ILE A 21 -21.51 -6.77 -17.98
N ARG A 22 -22.69 -6.31 -18.41
CA ARG A 22 -22.90 -5.05 -19.12
C ARG A 22 -23.78 -4.08 -18.33
N ALA A 23 -24.68 -4.62 -17.51
CA ALA A 23 -25.60 -3.86 -16.70
C ALA A 23 -26.00 -4.67 -15.46
N TRP A 24 -26.59 -3.99 -14.48
CA TRP A 24 -27.13 -4.62 -13.28
C TRP A 24 -28.03 -5.83 -13.57
N ASN A 25 -28.86 -5.76 -14.59
CA ASN A 25 -29.80 -6.82 -14.95
C ASN A 25 -29.12 -8.16 -15.33
N ASP A 26 -27.85 -8.14 -15.74
CA ASP A 26 -27.10 -9.36 -16.08
C ASP A 26 -26.74 -10.16 -14.82
N ILE A 27 -26.52 -9.48 -13.69
CA ILE A 27 -26.07 -10.07 -12.43
C ILE A 27 -27.18 -10.17 -11.37
N ARG A 28 -28.23 -9.34 -11.46
CA ARG A 28 -29.37 -9.34 -10.53
C ARG A 28 -29.93 -10.74 -10.23
N PRO A 29 -30.13 -11.65 -11.21
CA PRO A 29 -30.70 -12.98 -10.93
C PRO A 29 -29.86 -13.82 -9.96
N TYR A 30 -28.54 -13.62 -9.90
CA TYR A 30 -27.67 -14.35 -8.97
C TYR A 30 -27.89 -13.87 -7.53
N PHE A 31 -28.02 -12.55 -7.33
CA PHE A 31 -28.39 -11.99 -6.01
C PHE A 31 -29.76 -12.44 -5.56
N GLU A 32 -30.77 -12.45 -6.47
CA GLU A 32 -32.12 -12.94 -6.17
C GLU A 32 -32.08 -14.42 -5.77
N ARG A 33 -31.29 -15.27 -6.43
CA ARG A 33 -31.08 -16.68 -6.06
C ARG A 33 -30.48 -16.83 -4.67
N LEU A 34 -29.42 -16.04 -4.35
CA LEU A 34 -28.82 -16.04 -3.02
C LEU A 34 -29.78 -15.58 -1.94
N LEU A 35 -30.55 -14.52 -2.19
CA LEU A 35 -31.56 -14.03 -1.24
C LEU A 35 -32.69 -15.06 -1.01
N ALA A 36 -33.08 -15.79 -2.03
CA ALA A 36 -34.08 -16.85 -1.95
C ALA A 36 -33.53 -18.18 -1.41
N PHE A 37 -32.22 -18.35 -1.30
CA PHE A 37 -31.57 -19.59 -0.85
C PHE A 37 -32.02 -19.94 0.58
N ASN A 38 -32.46 -21.17 0.82
CA ASN A 38 -32.89 -21.63 2.14
C ASN A 38 -31.67 -22.14 2.94
N ILE A 39 -31.37 -21.48 4.06
CA ILE A 39 -30.27 -21.88 4.96
C ILE A 39 -30.88 -22.63 6.14
N ASP A 40 -30.97 -23.96 6.02
CA ASP A 40 -31.61 -24.86 7.01
C ASP A 40 -30.64 -25.80 7.73
N SER A 41 -29.34 -25.70 7.42
CA SER A 41 -28.25 -26.49 8.02
C SER A 41 -26.90 -25.82 7.91
N ASP A 42 -25.90 -26.28 8.68
CA ASP A 42 -24.51 -25.84 8.57
C ASP A 42 -23.94 -26.11 7.16
N ALA A 43 -24.33 -27.21 6.53
CA ALA A 43 -23.96 -27.53 5.15
C ALA A 43 -24.53 -26.53 4.15
N ALA A 44 -25.84 -26.19 4.31
CA ALA A 44 -26.49 -25.18 3.48
C ALA A 44 -25.85 -23.78 3.66
N MET A 45 -25.46 -23.42 4.88
CA MET A 45 -24.74 -22.17 5.14
C MET A 45 -23.39 -22.13 4.42
N LYS A 46 -22.60 -23.21 4.49
CA LYS A 46 -21.31 -23.28 3.78
C LYS A 46 -21.48 -23.22 2.26
N GLN A 47 -22.51 -23.86 1.72
CA GLN A 47 -22.83 -23.78 0.29
C GLN A 47 -23.24 -22.37 -0.11
N PHE A 48 -24.07 -21.71 0.70
CA PHE A 48 -24.46 -20.31 0.47
C PHE A 48 -23.25 -19.37 0.43
N LEU A 49 -22.30 -19.53 1.37
CA LEU A 49 -21.08 -18.75 1.39
C LEU A 49 -20.18 -19.04 0.19
N ALA A 50 -20.11 -20.30 -0.24
CA ALA A 50 -19.35 -20.67 -1.44
C ALA A 50 -19.95 -20.07 -2.72
N ASP A 51 -21.29 -20.17 -2.88
CA ASP A 51 -22.00 -19.60 -4.04
C ASP A 51 -21.88 -18.06 -4.07
N ARG A 52 -21.98 -17.42 -2.91
CA ARG A 52 -21.77 -15.98 -2.75
C ARG A 52 -20.34 -15.59 -3.13
N SER A 53 -19.36 -16.29 -2.60
CA SER A 53 -17.93 -16.03 -2.87
C SER A 53 -17.58 -16.24 -4.34
N GLU A 54 -18.18 -17.22 -5.02
CA GLU A 54 -18.00 -17.40 -6.47
C GLU A 54 -18.54 -16.18 -7.24
N LEU A 55 -19.70 -15.66 -6.86
CA LEU A 55 -20.24 -14.44 -7.46
C LEU A 55 -19.33 -13.23 -7.21
N GLU A 56 -18.87 -13.04 -5.98
CA GLU A 56 -17.96 -11.96 -5.60
C GLU A 56 -16.65 -12.02 -6.40
N ALA A 57 -16.05 -13.22 -6.54
CA ALA A 57 -14.83 -13.40 -7.34
C ALA A 57 -15.01 -12.96 -8.80
N VAL A 58 -16.15 -13.30 -9.40
CA VAL A 58 -16.46 -12.92 -10.80
C VAL A 58 -16.68 -11.41 -10.94
N LEU A 59 -17.40 -10.80 -9.98
CA LEU A 59 -17.70 -9.36 -10.01
C LEU A 59 -16.43 -8.52 -9.81
N GLU A 60 -15.62 -8.90 -8.83
CA GLU A 60 -14.38 -8.19 -8.53
C GLU A 60 -13.34 -8.33 -9.65
N GLU A 61 -13.23 -9.51 -10.27
CA GLU A 61 -12.33 -9.67 -11.41
C GLU A 61 -12.80 -8.89 -12.65
N ASP A 62 -14.12 -8.82 -12.94
CA ASP A 62 -14.65 -7.99 -14.04
C ASP A 62 -14.35 -6.51 -13.81
N MET A 63 -14.57 -6.00 -12.60
CA MET A 63 -14.24 -4.63 -12.22
C MET A 63 -12.73 -4.37 -12.30
N SER A 64 -11.91 -5.28 -11.80
CA SER A 64 -10.46 -5.21 -11.85
C SER A 64 -9.94 -5.10 -13.29
N TRP A 65 -10.46 -5.92 -14.22
CA TRP A 65 -10.08 -5.83 -15.62
C TRP A 65 -10.50 -4.52 -16.30
N ARG A 66 -11.63 -3.93 -15.91
CA ARG A 66 -12.03 -2.60 -16.40
C ARG A 66 -11.06 -1.53 -15.91
N TYR A 67 -10.70 -1.56 -14.64
CA TYR A 67 -9.73 -0.67 -14.03
C TYR A 67 -8.34 -0.81 -14.68
N ILE A 68 -7.83 -2.03 -14.79
CA ILE A 68 -6.53 -2.34 -15.41
C ILE A 68 -6.47 -1.79 -16.84
N LYS A 69 -7.46 -2.11 -17.68
CA LYS A 69 -7.49 -1.64 -19.05
C LYS A 69 -7.54 -0.12 -19.17
N MET A 70 -8.35 0.53 -18.34
CA MET A 70 -8.46 1.99 -18.28
C MET A 70 -7.13 2.63 -17.85
N THR A 71 -6.45 2.12 -16.84
CA THR A 71 -5.18 2.66 -16.35
C THR A 71 -4.02 2.38 -17.32
N CYS A 72 -4.04 1.26 -18.03
CA CYS A 72 -3.07 0.96 -19.09
C CYS A 72 -3.19 1.89 -20.32
N ASP A 73 -4.39 2.43 -20.59
CA ASP A 73 -4.64 3.39 -21.69
C ASP A 73 -5.72 4.39 -21.29
N THR A 74 -5.32 5.47 -20.61
CA THR A 74 -6.21 6.55 -20.16
C THR A 74 -6.75 7.42 -21.30
N THR A 75 -6.18 7.30 -22.51
CA THR A 75 -6.62 8.06 -23.68
C THR A 75 -7.83 7.41 -24.38
N ASN A 76 -8.12 6.16 -24.07
CA ASN A 76 -9.21 5.40 -24.66
C ASN A 76 -10.53 5.65 -23.92
N GLU A 77 -11.38 6.48 -24.50
CA GLU A 77 -12.68 6.84 -23.93
C GLU A 77 -13.59 5.63 -23.65
N SER A 78 -13.59 4.62 -24.54
CA SER A 78 -14.43 3.44 -24.37
C SER A 78 -14.03 2.61 -23.14
N LEU A 79 -12.73 2.52 -22.80
CA LEU A 79 -12.26 1.84 -21.59
C LEU A 79 -12.65 2.61 -20.34
N ARG A 80 -12.51 3.94 -20.36
CA ARG A 80 -12.95 4.82 -19.26
C ARG A 80 -14.47 4.73 -19.04
N ASP A 81 -15.25 4.78 -20.13
CA ASP A 81 -16.71 4.68 -20.05
C ASP A 81 -17.14 3.32 -19.50
N SER A 82 -16.48 2.22 -19.92
CA SER A 82 -16.74 0.88 -19.38
C SER A 82 -16.51 0.79 -17.87
N PHE A 83 -15.42 1.39 -17.36
CA PHE A 83 -15.16 1.45 -15.93
C PHE A 83 -16.19 2.33 -15.21
N ASN A 84 -16.48 3.52 -15.74
CA ASN A 84 -17.42 4.46 -15.15
C ASN A 84 -18.83 3.85 -15.03
N VAL A 85 -19.33 3.17 -16.06
CA VAL A 85 -20.64 2.47 -16.01
C VAL A 85 -20.67 1.45 -14.86
N PHE A 86 -19.59 0.68 -14.68
CA PHE A 86 -19.54 -0.27 -13.57
C PHE A 86 -19.65 0.44 -12.22
N VAL A 87 -18.80 1.44 -11.99
CA VAL A 87 -18.72 2.16 -10.71
C VAL A 87 -19.98 2.97 -10.40
N THR A 88 -20.62 3.57 -11.43
CA THR A 88 -21.75 4.49 -11.19
C THR A 88 -23.12 3.81 -11.28
N GLU A 89 -23.27 2.72 -12.02
CA GLU A 89 -24.57 2.10 -12.28
C GLU A 89 -24.67 0.67 -11.72
N ILE A 90 -23.58 -0.09 -11.67
CA ILE A 90 -23.60 -1.52 -11.27
C ILE A 90 -23.20 -1.66 -9.81
N ASP A 91 -22.06 -1.11 -9.39
CA ASP A 91 -21.53 -1.25 -8.04
C ASP A 91 -22.50 -0.75 -6.94
N PRO A 92 -23.21 0.39 -7.08
CA PRO A 92 -24.18 0.81 -6.08
C PRO A 92 -25.29 -0.21 -5.81
N GLU A 93 -25.71 -0.96 -6.81
CA GLU A 93 -26.70 -2.03 -6.65
C GLU A 93 -26.08 -3.28 -6.01
N ILE A 94 -24.83 -3.63 -6.39
CA ILE A 94 -24.04 -4.69 -5.72
C ILE A 94 -23.95 -4.40 -4.22
N GLN A 95 -23.58 -3.18 -3.81
CA GLN A 95 -23.43 -2.78 -2.41
C GLN A 95 -24.73 -2.96 -1.62
N LYS A 96 -25.88 -2.55 -2.19
CA LYS A 96 -27.19 -2.73 -1.56
C LYS A 96 -27.53 -4.21 -1.35
N GLN A 97 -27.31 -5.03 -2.36
CA GLN A 97 -27.63 -6.47 -2.27
C GLN A 97 -26.67 -7.21 -1.34
N SER A 98 -25.38 -6.87 -1.38
CA SER A 98 -24.38 -7.43 -0.46
C SER A 98 -24.74 -7.15 1.00
N ASN A 99 -25.24 -5.95 1.32
CA ASN A 99 -25.75 -5.64 2.67
C ASN A 99 -26.95 -6.54 3.06
N LEU A 100 -27.86 -6.83 2.14
CA LEU A 100 -28.98 -7.76 2.40
C LEU A 100 -28.49 -9.18 2.62
N LEU A 101 -27.45 -9.62 1.89
CA LEU A 101 -26.81 -10.92 2.09
C LEU A 101 -26.09 -11.00 3.43
N ASP A 102 -25.39 -9.93 3.85
CA ASP A 102 -24.76 -9.83 5.17
C ASP A 102 -25.80 -9.98 6.29
N LYS A 103 -26.94 -9.26 6.20
CA LYS A 103 -28.05 -9.38 7.15
C LYS A 103 -28.58 -10.80 7.23
N LYS A 104 -28.79 -11.43 6.06
CA LYS A 104 -29.25 -12.82 5.98
C LYS A 104 -28.26 -13.79 6.66
N CYS A 105 -26.95 -13.58 6.50
CA CYS A 105 -25.94 -14.35 7.22
C CYS A 105 -26.06 -14.14 8.75
N LEU A 106 -26.07 -12.88 9.18
CA LEU A 106 -26.05 -12.51 10.60
C LEU A 106 -27.28 -12.98 11.36
N GLU A 107 -28.45 -13.04 10.70
CA GLU A 107 -29.71 -13.54 11.27
C GLU A 107 -29.78 -15.08 11.35
N SER A 108 -28.89 -15.77 10.61
CA SER A 108 -28.91 -17.25 10.57
C SER A 108 -28.23 -17.88 11.79
N PRO A 109 -28.88 -18.79 12.53
CA PRO A 109 -28.21 -19.51 13.61
C PRO A 109 -27.07 -20.39 13.11
N PHE A 110 -27.11 -20.87 11.87
CA PHE A 110 -26.07 -21.68 11.26
C PHE A 110 -24.81 -20.87 10.97
N PHE A 111 -24.94 -19.56 10.66
CA PHE A 111 -23.79 -18.66 10.55
C PHE A 111 -23.14 -18.42 11.92
N GLN A 112 -23.96 -18.28 12.96
CA GLN A 112 -23.43 -18.11 14.32
C GLN A 112 -22.66 -19.35 14.81
N ASN A 113 -23.01 -20.55 14.33
CA ASN A 113 -22.31 -21.79 14.67
C ASN A 113 -20.96 -21.96 13.99
N LEU A 114 -20.68 -21.24 12.89
CA LEU A 114 -19.38 -21.30 12.21
C LEU A 114 -18.27 -20.86 13.16
N SER A 115 -17.17 -21.60 13.20
CA SER A 115 -16.02 -21.36 14.06
C SER A 115 -14.70 -21.53 13.29
N GLY A 116 -13.56 -21.34 13.95
CA GLY A 116 -12.25 -21.44 13.31
C GLY A 116 -12.02 -20.30 12.31
N ASP A 117 -11.78 -20.64 11.07
CA ASP A 117 -11.39 -19.68 10.02
C ASP A 117 -12.46 -18.63 9.69
N TYR A 118 -13.71 -18.86 10.09
CA TYR A 118 -14.81 -17.91 9.89
C TYR A 118 -14.87 -16.79 10.95
N GLY A 119 -14.01 -16.81 11.96
CA GLY A 119 -14.09 -15.89 13.09
C GLY A 119 -13.90 -14.43 12.70
N ILE A 120 -12.91 -14.13 11.88
CA ILE A 120 -12.64 -12.76 11.39
C ILE A 120 -13.76 -12.29 10.47
N MET A 121 -14.16 -13.10 9.48
CA MET A 121 -15.25 -12.79 8.56
C MET A 121 -16.55 -12.43 9.31
N LYS A 122 -16.90 -13.18 10.35
CA LYS A 122 -18.08 -12.89 11.20
C LYS A 122 -17.97 -11.52 11.87
N ARG A 123 -16.82 -11.21 12.45
CA ARG A 123 -16.57 -9.91 13.10
C ARG A 123 -16.64 -8.76 12.08
N ALA A 124 -16.07 -8.95 10.88
CA ALA A 124 -16.09 -7.97 9.80
C ALA A 124 -17.53 -7.69 9.33
N MET A 125 -18.33 -8.72 9.06
CA MET A 125 -19.76 -8.56 8.69
C MET A 125 -20.55 -7.83 9.78
N GLN A 126 -20.39 -8.23 11.04
CA GLN A 126 -21.04 -7.57 12.18
C GLN A 126 -20.64 -6.09 12.26
N GLN A 127 -19.37 -5.79 12.01
CA GLN A 127 -18.87 -4.42 12.06
C GLN A 127 -19.40 -3.56 10.91
N ARG A 128 -19.44 -4.10 9.68
CA ARG A 128 -20.00 -3.40 8.51
C ARG A 128 -21.49 -3.06 8.74
N GLU A 129 -22.27 -4.01 9.20
CA GLU A 129 -23.71 -3.82 9.50
C GLU A 129 -23.91 -2.79 10.63
N ALA A 130 -23.14 -2.87 11.70
CA ALA A 130 -23.23 -1.95 12.84
C ALA A 130 -22.87 -0.48 12.46
N LEU A 131 -22.01 -0.28 11.47
CA LEU A 131 -21.58 1.04 11.02
C LEU A 131 -22.47 1.65 9.93
N PHE A 132 -23.24 0.84 9.23
CA PHE A 132 -24.04 1.30 8.10
C PHE A 132 -25.10 2.33 8.54
N ARG A 133 -25.16 3.46 7.84
CA ARG A 133 -26.18 4.51 7.98
C ARG A 133 -26.54 5.02 6.59
N GLU A 134 -27.85 5.06 6.29
CA GLU A 134 -28.34 5.59 5.01
C GLU A 134 -27.94 7.06 4.80
N GLU A 135 -27.93 7.85 5.88
CA GLU A 135 -27.52 9.25 5.86
C GLU A 135 -26.06 9.44 5.47
N ASN A 136 -25.22 8.42 5.62
CA ASN A 136 -23.80 8.48 5.27
C ASN A 136 -23.54 8.21 3.78
N VAL A 137 -24.47 7.55 3.07
CA VAL A 137 -24.28 7.19 1.66
C VAL A 137 -23.98 8.42 0.78
N PRO A 138 -24.75 9.52 0.81
CA PRO A 138 -24.43 10.71 0.03
C PRO A 138 -23.15 11.40 0.50
N LEU A 139 -22.84 11.40 1.80
CA LEU A 139 -21.62 12.02 2.33
C LEU A 139 -20.37 11.27 1.85
N ILE A 140 -20.43 9.94 1.78
CA ILE A 140 -19.33 9.09 1.28
C ILE A 140 -19.12 9.35 -0.23
N ALA A 141 -20.19 9.43 -1.03
CA ALA A 141 -20.09 9.77 -2.45
C ALA A 141 -19.46 11.15 -2.69
N GLU A 142 -19.83 12.15 -1.87
CA GLU A 142 -19.22 13.48 -1.93
C GLU A 142 -17.75 13.44 -1.52
N LEU A 143 -17.38 12.64 -0.50
CA LEU A 143 -15.98 12.44 -0.11
C LEU A 143 -15.16 11.84 -1.24
N GLN A 144 -15.67 10.80 -1.92
CA GLN A 144 -14.99 10.21 -3.09
C GLN A 144 -14.74 11.23 -4.20
N THR A 145 -15.70 12.13 -4.45
CA THR A 145 -15.51 13.23 -5.41
C THR A 145 -14.40 14.18 -4.98
N MET A 146 -14.31 14.49 -3.69
CA MET A 146 -13.27 15.37 -3.14
C MET A 146 -11.88 14.70 -3.13
N GLU A 147 -11.83 13.38 -2.96
CA GLU A 147 -10.62 12.54 -3.11
C GLU A 147 -10.11 12.59 -4.56
N GLN A 148 -10.99 12.42 -5.53
CA GLN A 148 -10.65 12.59 -6.96
C GLN A 148 -10.14 13.99 -7.28
N GLU A 149 -10.71 15.04 -6.66
CA GLU A 149 -10.25 16.43 -6.88
C GLU A 149 -8.82 16.64 -6.39
N TYR A 150 -8.39 16.01 -5.27
CA TYR A 150 -6.99 15.99 -4.87
C TYR A 150 -6.10 15.40 -5.97
N GLY A 151 -6.48 14.26 -6.52
CA GLY A 151 -5.77 13.61 -7.63
C GLY A 151 -5.69 14.49 -8.88
N ASN A 152 -6.80 15.16 -9.25
CA ASN A 152 -6.87 16.08 -10.38
C ASN A 152 -5.90 17.25 -10.21
N ILE A 153 -5.90 17.91 -9.04
CA ILE A 153 -5.02 19.03 -8.74
C ILE A 153 -3.55 18.60 -8.82
N THR A 154 -3.20 17.51 -8.16
CA THR A 154 -1.80 17.08 -8.04
C THR A 154 -1.24 16.51 -9.35
N SER A 155 -2.05 15.85 -10.17
CA SER A 155 -1.64 15.31 -11.47
C SER A 155 -1.28 16.40 -12.50
N GLN A 156 -1.84 17.62 -12.36
CA GLN A 156 -1.56 18.76 -13.22
C GLN A 156 -0.30 19.54 -12.83
N MET A 157 0.36 19.18 -11.73
CA MET A 157 1.57 19.87 -11.30
C MET A 157 2.73 19.55 -12.23
N THR A 158 3.23 20.57 -12.91
CA THR A 158 4.41 20.51 -13.78
C THR A 158 5.39 21.62 -13.44
N VAL A 159 6.67 21.42 -13.78
CA VAL A 159 7.72 22.42 -13.65
C VAL A 159 8.47 22.59 -14.98
N GLU A 160 8.95 23.79 -15.23
CA GLU A 160 9.79 24.14 -16.39
C GLU A 160 11.26 24.00 -16.01
N TYR A 161 11.87 22.89 -16.42
CA TYR A 161 13.31 22.64 -16.30
C TYR A 161 13.75 21.71 -17.42
N GLU A 162 14.56 22.24 -18.37
CA GLU A 162 14.89 21.54 -19.61
C GLU A 162 13.64 21.00 -20.33
N GLY A 163 12.64 21.88 -20.47
CA GLY A 163 11.29 21.57 -20.94
C GLY A 163 10.31 21.29 -19.81
N THR A 164 9.02 21.15 -20.14
CA THR A 164 7.97 20.85 -19.19
C THR A 164 8.11 19.43 -18.64
N LYS A 165 8.12 19.28 -17.31
CA LYS A 165 8.29 17.99 -16.62
C LYS A 165 7.21 17.80 -15.56
N THR A 166 6.75 16.56 -15.41
CA THR A 166 5.94 16.17 -14.25
C THR A 166 6.79 16.24 -12.96
N MET A 167 6.13 16.22 -11.80
CA MET A 167 6.84 16.22 -10.51
C MET A 167 7.77 15.02 -10.35
N GLN A 168 7.38 13.83 -10.87
CA GLN A 168 8.20 12.61 -10.85
C GLN A 168 9.43 12.74 -11.75
N GLN A 169 9.26 13.24 -12.97
CA GLN A 169 10.38 13.49 -13.88
C GLN A 169 11.36 14.53 -13.32
N ALA A 170 10.85 15.57 -12.65
CA ALA A 170 11.68 16.56 -11.99
C ALA A 170 12.45 15.99 -10.80
N ALA A 171 11.84 15.09 -10.02
CA ALA A 171 12.49 14.47 -8.85
C ALA A 171 13.78 13.71 -9.19
N VAL A 172 13.92 13.20 -10.43
CA VAL A 172 15.16 12.54 -10.89
C VAL A 172 16.37 13.47 -10.76
N TYR A 173 16.20 14.78 -10.98
CA TYR A 173 17.27 15.76 -10.88
C TYR A 173 17.74 16.01 -9.43
N LEU A 174 16.96 15.62 -8.42
CA LEU A 174 17.39 15.67 -7.01
C LEU A 174 18.53 14.69 -6.70
N LYS A 175 18.76 13.72 -7.59
CA LYS A 175 19.89 12.77 -7.53
C LYS A 175 21.11 13.24 -8.34
N ASN A 176 21.07 14.43 -8.99
CA ASN A 176 22.17 14.96 -9.76
C ASN A 176 23.36 15.27 -8.86
N THR A 177 24.58 15.01 -9.33
CA THR A 177 25.81 15.31 -8.59
C THR A 177 26.07 16.81 -8.42
N ASP A 178 25.60 17.64 -9.36
CA ASP A 178 25.67 19.11 -9.23
C ASP A 178 24.60 19.61 -8.24
N ARG A 179 25.07 20.16 -7.13
CA ARG A 179 24.21 20.69 -6.06
C ARG A 179 23.31 21.83 -6.53
N SER A 180 23.80 22.68 -7.45
CA SER A 180 23.01 23.82 -7.96
C SER A 180 21.79 23.36 -8.78
N VAL A 181 21.93 22.24 -9.49
CA VAL A 181 20.83 21.59 -10.19
C VAL A 181 19.79 21.08 -9.18
N ARG A 182 20.23 20.38 -8.14
CA ARG A 182 19.32 19.85 -7.10
C ARG A 182 18.55 20.96 -6.41
N GLU A 183 19.25 22.02 -5.97
CA GLU A 183 18.64 23.19 -5.31
C GLU A 183 17.63 23.90 -6.22
N THR A 184 18.00 24.12 -7.48
CA THR A 184 17.12 24.77 -8.47
C THR A 184 15.84 23.96 -8.67
N VAL A 185 15.96 22.65 -8.94
CA VAL A 185 14.81 21.79 -9.21
C VAL A 185 13.95 21.61 -7.96
N PHE A 186 14.56 21.44 -6.79
CA PHE A 186 13.84 21.43 -5.52
C PHE A 186 12.96 22.68 -5.36
N ASN A 187 13.53 23.84 -5.53
CA ASN A 187 12.79 25.10 -5.39
C ASN A 187 11.67 25.24 -6.43
N LEU A 188 11.89 24.84 -7.68
CA LEU A 188 10.82 24.82 -8.71
C LEU A 188 9.67 23.91 -8.29
N MET A 189 9.98 22.70 -7.84
CA MET A 189 8.97 21.74 -7.38
C MET A 189 8.16 22.27 -6.19
N GLN A 190 8.85 22.82 -5.17
CA GLN A 190 8.18 23.33 -3.98
C GLN A 190 7.35 24.57 -4.29
N ASN A 191 7.87 25.51 -5.08
CA ASN A 191 7.11 26.69 -5.50
C ASN A 191 5.87 26.32 -6.32
N ARG A 192 5.94 25.26 -7.14
CA ARG A 192 4.76 24.75 -7.87
C ARG A 192 3.69 24.21 -6.90
N ARG A 193 4.10 23.43 -5.89
CA ARG A 193 3.17 22.92 -4.85
C ARG A 193 2.50 24.04 -4.06
N LEU A 194 3.25 25.07 -3.70
CA LEU A 194 2.73 26.23 -2.96
C LEU A 194 1.63 27.01 -3.72
N GLN A 195 1.58 26.94 -5.05
CA GLN A 195 0.51 27.56 -5.83
C GLN A 195 -0.86 26.96 -5.51
N ASP A 196 -0.92 25.69 -5.16
CA ASP A 196 -2.15 24.98 -4.83
C ASP A 196 -2.37 24.82 -3.30
N GLU A 197 -1.49 25.41 -2.46
CA GLU A 197 -1.56 25.30 -0.99
C GLU A 197 -2.96 25.58 -0.45
N LYS A 198 -3.56 26.68 -0.90
CA LYS A 198 -4.87 27.12 -0.40
C LYS A 198 -5.98 26.16 -0.82
N VAL A 199 -6.05 25.75 -2.07
CA VAL A 199 -7.12 24.87 -2.56
C VAL A 199 -7.03 23.49 -1.91
N LEU A 200 -5.81 22.97 -1.68
CA LEU A 200 -5.59 21.71 -0.97
C LEU A 200 -5.97 21.83 0.51
N ASN A 201 -5.67 22.96 1.17
CA ASN A 201 -6.12 23.24 2.55
C ASN A 201 -7.65 23.29 2.65
N ASP A 202 -8.31 24.00 1.74
CA ASP A 202 -9.77 24.15 1.72
C ASP A 202 -10.45 22.78 1.48
N ASN A 203 -9.93 21.98 0.52
CA ASN A 203 -10.44 20.64 0.23
C ASN A 203 -10.34 19.75 1.48
N LEU A 204 -9.17 19.65 2.12
CA LEU A 204 -9.02 18.85 3.34
C LEU A 204 -9.92 19.32 4.48
N SER A 205 -10.10 20.63 4.66
CA SER A 205 -10.99 21.18 5.70
C SER A 205 -12.45 20.74 5.48
N ALA A 206 -12.91 20.78 4.24
CA ALA A 206 -14.25 20.32 3.89
C ALA A 206 -14.39 18.80 4.05
N MET A 207 -13.36 18.01 3.68
CA MET A 207 -13.34 16.55 3.90
C MET A 207 -13.38 16.21 5.39
N ILE A 208 -12.62 16.90 6.24
CA ILE A 208 -12.62 16.68 7.70
C ILE A 208 -14.01 16.93 8.28
N ALA A 209 -14.68 18.01 7.87
CA ALA A 209 -16.02 18.33 8.32
C ALA A 209 -17.04 17.24 7.94
N LYS A 210 -16.98 16.75 6.68
CA LYS A 210 -17.85 15.65 6.22
C LYS A 210 -17.54 14.32 6.92
N ARG A 211 -16.27 13.96 7.07
CA ARG A 211 -15.83 12.77 7.79
C ARG A 211 -16.26 12.81 9.26
N HIS A 212 -16.19 13.98 9.88
CA HIS A 212 -16.72 14.16 11.24
C HIS A 212 -18.24 13.91 11.30
N GLN A 213 -19.01 14.44 10.32
CA GLN A 213 -20.45 14.18 10.23
C GLN A 213 -20.77 12.69 10.05
N VAL A 214 -20.01 11.99 9.19
CA VAL A 214 -20.13 10.53 8.99
C VAL A 214 -19.97 9.78 10.32
N ALA A 215 -18.98 10.18 11.11
CA ALA A 215 -18.75 9.57 12.43
C ALA A 215 -19.90 9.84 13.41
N LEU A 216 -20.39 11.08 13.46
CA LEU A 216 -21.52 11.47 14.33
C LEU A 216 -22.78 10.69 13.96
N ASN A 217 -23.12 10.54 12.69
CA ASN A 217 -24.27 9.76 12.21
C ASN A 217 -24.17 8.30 12.64
N ALA A 218 -22.95 7.74 12.70
CA ALA A 218 -22.70 6.38 13.14
C ALA A 218 -22.59 6.23 14.68
N GLY A 219 -22.76 7.34 15.45
CA GLY A 219 -22.74 7.34 16.91
C GLY A 219 -21.36 7.48 17.54
N PHE A 220 -20.36 7.93 16.78
CA PHE A 220 -19.00 8.16 17.28
C PHE A 220 -18.76 9.65 17.56
N SER A 221 -17.94 9.95 18.56
CA SER A 221 -17.59 11.33 18.91
C SER A 221 -16.56 11.96 17.95
N ASN A 222 -15.81 11.16 17.22
CA ASN A 222 -14.79 11.60 16.26
C ASN A 222 -14.60 10.57 15.13
N PHE A 223 -14.02 11.04 14.01
CA PHE A 223 -13.84 10.21 12.83
C PHE A 223 -12.79 9.12 13.00
N ARG A 224 -11.74 9.34 13.81
CA ARG A 224 -10.72 8.29 14.06
C ARG A 224 -11.37 7.02 14.59
N ASP A 225 -12.17 7.13 15.66
CA ASP A 225 -12.76 5.96 16.33
C ASP A 225 -13.75 5.23 15.40
N TYR A 226 -14.50 5.99 14.56
CA TYR A 226 -15.31 5.43 13.48
C TYR A 226 -14.44 4.69 12.45
N LYS A 227 -13.38 5.35 11.94
CA LYS A 227 -12.53 4.81 10.88
C LYS A 227 -11.75 3.56 11.34
N PHE A 228 -11.27 3.51 12.58
CA PHE A 228 -10.66 2.30 13.14
C PHE A 228 -11.60 1.11 13.10
N LYS A 229 -12.89 1.33 13.40
CA LYS A 229 -13.91 0.28 13.26
C LYS A 229 -14.18 -0.06 11.80
N SER A 230 -14.27 0.92 10.90
CA SER A 230 -14.50 0.66 9.48
C SER A 230 -13.35 -0.07 8.79
N LEU A 231 -12.11 0.10 9.27
CA LEU A 231 -10.93 -0.65 8.84
C LEU A 231 -10.83 -2.03 9.50
N CYS A 232 -11.83 -2.45 10.27
CA CYS A 232 -11.83 -3.73 11.00
C CYS A 232 -10.57 -3.95 11.87
N ARG A 233 -10.03 -2.87 12.46
CA ARG A 233 -8.86 -2.94 13.35
C ARG A 233 -9.26 -3.61 14.66
N PHE A 234 -9.18 -4.93 14.69
CA PHE A 234 -9.60 -5.74 15.82
C PHE A 234 -8.48 -6.00 16.82
N ASP A 235 -7.24 -5.90 16.38
CA ASP A 235 -6.09 -6.50 17.06
C ASP A 235 -5.12 -5.47 17.63
N TYR A 236 -5.38 -4.18 17.39
CA TYR A 236 -4.64 -3.07 17.98
C TYR A 236 -5.50 -1.82 18.15
N THR A 237 -5.04 -0.90 18.97
CA THR A 237 -5.75 0.29 19.41
C THR A 237 -4.99 1.56 19.01
N LYS A 238 -5.60 2.73 19.26
CA LYS A 238 -4.89 4.01 19.13
C LYS A 238 -3.70 4.15 20.08
N GLU A 239 -3.79 3.51 21.25
CA GLU A 239 -2.71 3.48 22.23
C GLU A 239 -1.49 2.74 21.69
N ASP A 240 -1.69 1.66 20.93
CA ASP A 240 -0.63 0.94 20.22
C ASP A 240 0.00 1.80 19.13
N CYS A 241 -0.80 2.59 18.39
CA CYS A 241 -0.29 3.58 17.43
C CYS A 241 0.58 4.63 18.14
N PHE A 242 0.16 5.12 19.31
CA PHE A 242 0.96 6.08 20.09
C PHE A 242 2.23 5.45 20.66
N ALA A 243 2.18 4.17 21.04
CA ALA A 243 3.38 3.42 21.42
C ALA A 243 4.38 3.30 20.25
N PHE A 244 3.88 2.97 19.05
CA PHE A 244 4.69 2.97 17.82
C PHE A 244 5.33 4.35 17.56
N HIS A 245 4.55 5.45 17.59
CA HIS A 245 5.12 6.80 17.41
C HIS A 245 6.24 7.10 18.39
N SER A 246 6.03 6.77 19.67
CA SER A 246 7.02 7.00 20.71
C SER A 246 8.28 6.13 20.55
N ALA A 247 8.10 4.88 20.15
CA ALA A 247 9.19 3.95 19.92
C ALA A 247 10.06 4.39 18.73
N ILE A 248 9.43 4.77 17.60
CA ILE A 248 10.12 5.30 16.42
C ILE A 248 10.86 6.59 16.77
N GLN A 249 10.19 7.55 17.42
CA GLN A 249 10.79 8.82 17.84
C GLN A 249 12.08 8.66 18.64
N LYS A 250 12.13 7.64 19.49
CA LYS A 250 13.30 7.40 20.36
C LYS A 250 14.39 6.57 19.70
N SER A 251 14.03 5.69 18.75
CA SER A 251 14.96 4.70 18.20
C SER A 251 15.59 5.13 16.90
N VAL A 252 14.83 5.72 15.97
CA VAL A 252 15.27 5.92 14.59
C VAL A 252 15.97 7.25 14.35
N PRO A 253 15.49 8.43 14.83
CA PRO A 253 16.16 9.72 14.59
C PRO A 253 17.62 9.77 15.04
N PRO A 254 18.05 9.13 16.15
CA PRO A 254 19.47 9.10 16.50
C PRO A 254 20.33 8.39 15.44
N ILE A 255 19.82 7.31 14.83
CA ILE A 255 20.51 6.58 13.77
C ILE A 255 20.59 7.45 12.50
N LEU A 256 19.46 8.04 12.09
CA LEU A 256 19.43 8.96 10.94
C LEU A 256 20.36 10.16 11.14
N SER A 257 20.51 10.65 12.37
CA SER A 257 21.42 11.72 12.70
C SER A 257 22.88 11.35 12.38
N GLU A 258 23.32 10.13 12.68
CA GLU A 258 24.65 9.65 12.32
C GLU A 258 24.79 9.46 10.81
N LEU A 259 23.81 8.88 10.13
CA LEU A 259 23.81 8.74 8.67
C LEU A 259 23.86 10.11 7.96
N HIS A 260 23.11 11.09 8.44
CA HIS A 260 23.15 12.46 7.92
C HIS A 260 24.52 13.13 8.15
N LYS A 261 25.14 12.89 9.29
CA LYS A 261 26.47 13.38 9.59
C LYS A 261 27.53 12.80 8.63
N GLU A 262 27.46 11.49 8.38
CA GLU A 262 28.33 10.81 7.40
C GLU A 262 28.09 11.36 5.99
N ARG A 263 26.81 11.47 5.56
CA ARG A 263 26.42 12.03 4.25
C ARG A 263 26.95 13.45 4.08
N LYS A 264 26.75 14.31 5.08
CA LYS A 264 27.26 15.68 5.09
C LYS A 264 28.78 15.73 4.92
N ALA A 265 29.50 14.86 5.62
CA ALA A 265 30.98 14.79 5.53
C ALA A 265 31.44 14.31 4.13
N LYS A 266 30.85 13.27 3.58
CA LYS A 266 31.15 12.73 2.23
C LYS A 266 30.86 13.75 1.12
N LEU A 267 29.78 14.54 1.27
CA LEU A 267 29.39 15.58 0.33
C LEU A 267 30.17 16.91 0.54
N HIS A 268 31.04 16.99 1.55
CA HIS A 268 31.81 18.20 1.91
C HIS A 268 30.91 19.44 2.14
N LEU A 269 29.78 19.27 2.84
CA LEU A 269 28.80 20.31 3.11
C LEU A 269 28.92 20.84 4.54
N ASP A 270 28.69 22.15 4.73
CA ASP A 270 28.56 22.76 6.06
C ASP A 270 27.21 22.45 6.69
N SER A 271 26.15 22.33 5.85
CA SER A 271 24.76 22.05 6.24
C SER A 271 24.11 21.15 5.21
N LEU A 272 23.39 20.13 5.67
CA LEU A 272 22.61 19.22 4.82
C LEU A 272 21.24 19.84 4.59
N ARG A 273 20.98 20.25 3.35
CA ARG A 273 19.71 20.85 2.94
C ARG A 273 18.73 19.79 2.39
N PRO A 274 17.42 20.09 2.26
CA PRO A 274 16.44 19.12 1.74
C PRO A 274 16.77 18.54 0.36
N TRP A 275 17.50 19.24 -0.47
CA TRP A 275 17.95 18.78 -1.78
C TRP A 275 19.27 17.98 -1.76
N ASP A 276 19.82 17.71 -0.59
CA ASP A 276 21.07 16.95 -0.45
C ASP A 276 20.83 15.51 0.07
N VAL A 277 19.56 15.13 0.33
CA VAL A 277 19.23 13.85 0.94
C VAL A 277 19.17 12.69 -0.06
N ASP A 278 18.80 12.95 -1.32
CA ASP A 278 18.57 11.91 -2.34
C ASP A 278 19.80 11.64 -3.22
N VAL A 279 20.80 12.51 -3.21
CA VAL A 279 22.03 12.33 -4.00
C VAL A 279 22.90 11.24 -3.38
N ASP A 280 23.59 10.47 -4.24
CA ASP A 280 24.64 9.56 -3.78
C ASP A 280 25.73 10.32 -3.03
N PRO A 281 26.02 10.00 -1.76
CA PRO A 281 27.02 10.71 -0.98
C PRO A 281 28.45 10.55 -1.52
N GLU A 282 28.72 9.52 -2.33
CA GLU A 282 29.99 9.32 -3.03
C GLU A 282 30.05 10.06 -4.38
N GLN A 283 29.00 10.81 -4.72
CA GLN A 283 28.85 11.59 -5.96
C GLN A 283 29.06 10.76 -7.24
N LYS A 284 28.66 9.49 -7.19
CA LYS A 284 28.69 8.59 -8.34
C LYS A 284 27.42 8.77 -9.21
N ALA A 285 27.52 8.33 -10.46
CA ALA A 285 26.38 8.31 -11.37
C ALA A 285 25.20 7.49 -10.80
N PRO A 286 23.96 7.84 -11.13
CA PRO A 286 22.79 7.04 -10.74
C PRO A 286 22.91 5.58 -11.18
N LEU A 287 22.46 4.67 -10.33
CA LEU A 287 22.42 3.24 -10.61
C LEU A 287 21.47 2.95 -11.78
N ARG A 288 21.87 2.02 -12.65
CA ARG A 288 21.08 1.53 -13.78
C ARG A 288 20.98 0.02 -13.72
N PRO A 289 19.92 -0.52 -13.08
CA PRO A 289 19.80 -1.96 -12.83
C PRO A 289 19.47 -2.79 -14.07
N PHE A 290 18.87 -2.20 -15.11
CA PHE A 290 18.46 -2.89 -16.31
C PHE A 290 18.57 -1.98 -17.55
N ARG A 291 18.50 -2.57 -18.74
CA ARG A 291 18.65 -1.85 -20.03
C ARG A 291 17.30 -1.53 -20.68
N ASP A 292 16.36 -2.43 -20.53
CA ASP A 292 15.02 -2.37 -21.09
C ASP A 292 14.07 -3.26 -20.29
N THR A 293 12.76 -3.18 -20.56
CA THR A 293 11.74 -3.94 -19.85
C THR A 293 11.94 -5.46 -19.93
N LYS A 294 12.46 -5.97 -21.04
CA LYS A 294 12.72 -7.41 -21.19
C LYS A 294 13.86 -7.86 -20.26
N ASP A 295 14.98 -7.14 -20.25
CA ASP A 295 16.10 -7.38 -19.34
C ASP A 295 15.66 -7.30 -17.88
N PHE A 296 14.78 -6.34 -17.56
CA PHE A 296 14.20 -6.17 -16.23
C PHE A 296 13.39 -7.39 -15.78
N VAL A 297 12.50 -7.87 -16.66
CA VAL A 297 11.71 -9.08 -16.44
C VAL A 297 12.60 -10.31 -16.22
N GLU A 298 13.58 -10.54 -17.11
CA GLU A 298 14.49 -11.69 -17.03
C GLU A 298 15.28 -11.68 -15.72
N LYS A 299 15.81 -10.53 -15.32
CA LYS A 299 16.54 -10.34 -14.06
C LYS A 299 15.66 -10.54 -12.84
N THR A 300 14.43 -10.02 -12.85
CA THR A 300 13.49 -10.20 -11.75
C THR A 300 13.11 -11.67 -11.56
N ILE A 301 12.81 -12.39 -12.65
CA ILE A 301 12.54 -13.83 -12.60
C ILE A 301 13.76 -14.61 -12.08
N ALA A 302 14.97 -14.21 -12.50
CA ALA A 302 16.20 -14.84 -12.00
C ALA A 302 16.39 -14.60 -10.49
N CYS A 303 16.21 -13.35 -10.01
CA CYS A 303 16.27 -12.99 -8.61
C CYS A 303 15.31 -13.86 -7.76
N PHE A 304 14.04 -13.93 -8.15
CA PHE A 304 13.05 -14.73 -7.44
C PHE A 304 13.33 -16.24 -7.53
N SER A 305 13.94 -16.71 -8.63
CA SER A 305 14.34 -18.11 -8.78
C SER A 305 15.49 -18.49 -7.85
N GLU A 306 16.41 -17.57 -7.57
CA GLU A 306 17.49 -17.76 -6.60
C GLU A 306 16.96 -17.83 -5.15
N ILE A 307 15.92 -17.06 -4.81
CA ILE A 307 15.25 -17.15 -3.51
C ILE A 307 14.58 -18.53 -3.37
N LYS A 308 13.72 -18.88 -4.33
CA LYS A 308 13.03 -20.16 -4.41
C LYS A 308 12.58 -20.43 -5.85
N PRO A 309 12.89 -21.58 -6.46
CA PRO A 309 12.48 -21.87 -7.84
C PRO A 309 10.98 -21.68 -8.11
N PHE A 310 10.13 -21.98 -7.13
CA PHE A 310 8.68 -21.75 -7.21
C PHE A 310 8.32 -20.27 -7.40
N TYR A 311 9.00 -19.34 -6.73
CA TYR A 311 8.73 -17.91 -6.87
C TYR A 311 9.07 -17.38 -8.27
N GLY A 312 10.20 -17.82 -8.82
CA GLY A 312 10.54 -17.51 -10.22
C GLY A 312 9.52 -18.08 -11.22
N GLN A 313 8.96 -19.28 -10.95
CA GLN A 313 7.89 -19.85 -11.77
C GLN A 313 6.60 -19.03 -11.70
N CYS A 314 6.24 -18.49 -10.53
CA CYS A 314 5.08 -17.60 -10.37
C CYS A 314 5.22 -16.33 -11.23
N LEU A 315 6.35 -15.63 -11.13
CA LEU A 315 6.58 -14.43 -11.95
C LEU A 315 6.66 -14.73 -13.45
N LYS A 316 7.27 -15.86 -13.80
CA LYS A 316 7.29 -16.33 -15.20
C LYS A 316 5.87 -16.61 -15.72
N LEU A 317 4.98 -17.16 -14.88
CA LEU A 317 3.58 -17.36 -15.23
C LEU A 317 2.90 -16.04 -15.60
N LEU A 318 3.11 -14.98 -14.78
CA LEU A 318 2.57 -13.65 -15.06
C LEU A 318 3.12 -13.09 -16.38
N ALA A 319 4.44 -13.19 -16.58
CA ALA A 319 5.11 -12.73 -17.80
C ALA A 319 4.56 -13.39 -19.08
N ASP A 320 4.53 -14.72 -19.07
CA ASP A 320 4.15 -15.52 -20.25
C ASP A 320 2.67 -15.35 -20.64
N ASN A 321 1.81 -14.89 -19.72
CA ASN A 321 0.37 -14.78 -19.93
C ASN A 321 -0.16 -13.34 -19.92
N GLY A 322 0.73 -12.34 -19.88
CA GLY A 322 0.34 -10.92 -19.97
C GLY A 322 -0.36 -10.37 -18.72
N TYR A 323 -0.05 -10.92 -17.54
CA TYR A 323 -0.58 -10.44 -16.26
C TYR A 323 0.30 -9.33 -15.64
N TRP A 324 0.98 -8.58 -16.47
CA TRP A 324 1.65 -7.35 -16.07
C TRP A 324 1.80 -6.34 -17.20
N ASP A 325 1.93 -5.07 -16.82
CA ASP A 325 2.25 -3.95 -17.70
C ASP A 325 3.26 -3.06 -16.98
N LEU A 326 4.55 -3.20 -17.31
CA LEU A 326 5.66 -2.59 -16.57
C LEU A 326 6.20 -1.33 -17.23
N GLU A 327 6.00 -1.16 -18.55
CA GLU A 327 6.62 -0.10 -19.34
C GLU A 327 5.94 1.25 -19.12
N SER A 328 6.75 2.30 -18.90
CA SER A 328 6.27 3.68 -18.86
C SER A 328 5.99 4.20 -20.27
N ARG A 329 4.82 4.77 -20.51
CA ARG A 329 4.43 5.37 -21.78
C ARG A 329 3.41 6.48 -21.64
N ILE A 330 3.33 7.37 -22.65
CA ILE A 330 2.30 8.40 -22.70
C ILE A 330 0.91 7.74 -22.77
N GLY A 331 -0.03 8.28 -22.02
CA GLY A 331 -1.39 7.75 -21.97
C GLY A 331 -1.60 6.61 -20.97
N LYS A 332 -0.58 6.23 -20.21
CA LYS A 332 -0.68 5.29 -19.10
C LYS A 332 -0.84 6.05 -17.78
N ALA A 333 -1.65 5.52 -16.85
CA ALA A 333 -1.82 6.13 -15.53
C ALA A 333 -0.50 6.11 -14.75
N PRO A 334 -0.21 7.12 -13.90
CA PRO A 334 0.98 7.11 -13.03
C PRO A 334 0.82 6.09 -11.89
N GLY A 335 1.96 5.73 -11.27
CA GLY A 335 2.00 4.85 -10.10
C GLY A 335 2.29 3.39 -10.44
N GLY A 336 2.13 2.54 -9.44
CA GLY A 336 2.26 1.09 -9.50
C GLY A 336 1.23 0.44 -8.58
N TYR A 337 0.80 -0.79 -8.91
CA TYR A 337 -0.10 -1.58 -8.06
C TYR A 337 -0.05 -3.06 -8.43
N ASN A 338 -0.38 -3.90 -7.47
CA ASN A 338 -0.77 -5.29 -7.67
C ASN A 338 -2.30 -5.39 -7.51
N ASN A 339 -2.98 -5.99 -8.48
CA ASN A 339 -4.43 -6.17 -8.44
C ASN A 339 -4.76 -7.67 -8.44
N PRO A 340 -5.29 -8.22 -7.32
CA PRO A 340 -5.74 -9.61 -7.27
C PRO A 340 -6.88 -9.87 -8.25
N LEU A 341 -6.83 -11.00 -8.95
CA LEU A 341 -7.88 -11.50 -9.83
C LEU A 341 -8.42 -12.79 -9.23
N TYR A 342 -9.49 -12.68 -8.48
CA TYR A 342 -9.94 -13.76 -7.59
C TYR A 342 -10.53 -14.97 -8.29
N GLU A 343 -11.11 -14.83 -9.49
CA GLU A 343 -11.57 -15.96 -10.29
C GLU A 343 -10.39 -16.69 -10.95
N SER A 344 -9.44 -15.94 -11.47
CA SER A 344 -8.23 -16.45 -12.11
C SER A 344 -7.19 -16.94 -11.09
N ASN A 345 -7.28 -16.53 -9.83
CA ASN A 345 -6.32 -16.76 -8.74
C ASN A 345 -4.88 -16.39 -9.12
N VAL A 346 -4.72 -15.37 -9.93
CA VAL A 346 -3.43 -14.75 -10.27
C VAL A 346 -3.58 -13.24 -10.19
N PRO A 347 -2.56 -12.49 -9.79
CA PRO A 347 -2.64 -11.05 -9.75
C PRO A 347 -2.20 -10.43 -11.09
N PHE A 348 -2.53 -9.14 -11.27
CA PHE A 348 -1.97 -8.31 -12.33
C PHE A 348 -1.04 -7.25 -11.74
N ILE A 349 0.17 -7.11 -12.27
CA ILE A 349 1.15 -6.10 -11.85
C ILE A 349 1.18 -4.95 -12.86
N PHE A 350 0.99 -3.74 -12.37
CA PHE A 350 1.08 -2.49 -13.11
C PHE A 350 2.17 -1.61 -12.52
N MET A 351 3.05 -1.04 -13.36
CA MET A 351 4.03 -0.03 -12.93
C MET A 351 4.51 0.83 -14.11
N ASN A 352 5.34 1.82 -13.84
CA ASN A 352 5.93 2.72 -14.82
C ASN A 352 7.46 2.73 -14.70
N ALA A 353 8.12 1.67 -15.17
CA ALA A 353 9.56 1.51 -15.07
C ALA A 353 10.33 2.57 -15.89
N ALA A 354 11.40 3.11 -15.32
CA ALA A 354 12.25 4.19 -15.84
C ALA A 354 13.76 3.94 -15.65
N ASP A 355 14.20 2.69 -15.49
CA ASP A 355 15.61 2.27 -15.32
C ASP A 355 16.26 2.84 -14.05
N THR A 356 15.57 2.72 -12.93
CA THR A 356 16.03 3.20 -11.62
C THR A 356 16.09 2.08 -10.58
N LEU A 357 16.85 2.28 -9.49
CA LEU A 357 16.80 1.38 -8.33
C LEU A 357 15.38 1.28 -7.77
N HIS A 358 14.63 2.37 -7.75
CA HIS A 358 13.25 2.39 -7.27
C HIS A 358 12.33 1.45 -8.07
N ASP A 359 12.59 1.26 -9.37
CA ASP A 359 11.81 0.29 -10.15
C ASP A 359 12.07 -1.14 -9.70
N VAL A 360 13.33 -1.46 -9.32
CA VAL A 360 13.65 -2.78 -8.74
C VAL A 360 12.91 -2.97 -7.41
N GLU A 361 12.99 -1.98 -6.52
CA GLU A 361 12.27 -1.98 -5.23
C GLU A 361 10.78 -2.20 -5.45
N THR A 362 10.17 -1.45 -6.38
CA THR A 362 8.74 -1.57 -6.72
C THR A 362 8.40 -2.96 -7.27
N LEU A 363 9.15 -3.48 -8.25
CA LEU A 363 8.78 -4.76 -8.85
C LEU A 363 8.98 -5.95 -7.91
N VAL A 364 9.97 -5.92 -7.02
CA VAL A 364 10.13 -6.97 -6.01
C VAL A 364 9.06 -6.87 -4.91
N HIS A 365 8.62 -5.66 -4.59
CA HIS A 365 7.46 -5.40 -3.72
C HIS A 365 6.18 -6.02 -4.32
N GLU A 366 5.83 -5.63 -5.56
CA GLU A 366 4.66 -6.17 -6.26
C GLU A 366 4.77 -7.68 -6.48
N GLY A 367 5.99 -8.19 -6.67
CA GLY A 367 6.30 -9.62 -6.70
C GLY A 367 5.97 -10.33 -5.38
N GLY A 368 6.20 -9.69 -4.23
CA GLY A 368 5.81 -10.19 -2.92
C GLY A 368 4.30 -10.36 -2.80
N HIS A 369 3.52 -9.36 -3.21
CA HIS A 369 2.06 -9.47 -3.32
C HIS A 369 1.63 -10.57 -4.27
N ALA A 370 2.32 -10.71 -5.40
CA ALA A 370 2.00 -11.76 -6.38
C ALA A 370 2.20 -13.16 -5.81
N ILE A 371 3.30 -13.40 -5.10
CA ILE A 371 3.52 -14.67 -4.39
C ILE A 371 2.44 -14.91 -3.36
N HIS A 372 2.05 -13.88 -2.58
CA HIS A 372 0.98 -13.98 -1.58
C HIS A 372 -0.35 -14.41 -2.23
N SER A 373 -0.75 -13.74 -3.31
CA SER A 373 -1.99 -14.06 -4.04
C SER A 373 -2.01 -15.51 -4.53
N ILE A 374 -0.88 -15.99 -5.08
CA ILE A 374 -0.79 -17.37 -5.59
C ILE A 374 -0.76 -18.39 -4.46
N VAL A 375 -0.06 -18.12 -3.36
CA VAL A 375 0.05 -19.02 -2.20
C VAL A 375 -1.29 -19.13 -1.45
N SER A 376 -2.07 -18.05 -1.38
CA SER A 376 -3.40 -18.02 -0.75
C SER A 376 -4.54 -18.46 -1.68
N ALA A 377 -4.26 -18.82 -2.93
CA ALA A 377 -5.27 -19.17 -3.94
C ALA A 377 -6.21 -20.31 -3.52
N GLU A 378 -5.72 -21.27 -2.72
CA GLU A 378 -6.50 -22.42 -2.24
C GLU A 378 -7.55 -22.08 -1.16
N LEU A 379 -7.53 -20.86 -0.61
CA LEU A 379 -8.54 -20.43 0.35
C LEU A 379 -9.92 -20.41 -0.30
N PRO A 380 -10.95 -20.98 0.38
CA PRO A 380 -12.22 -21.28 -0.27
C PRO A 380 -13.12 -20.06 -0.52
N LEU A 381 -12.89 -18.95 0.18
CA LEU A 381 -13.73 -17.76 0.10
C LEU A 381 -12.89 -16.53 -0.26
N VAL A 382 -13.45 -15.62 -1.06
CA VAL A 382 -12.83 -14.33 -1.37
C VAL A 382 -12.56 -13.54 -0.09
N GLU A 383 -13.49 -13.50 0.85
CA GLU A 383 -13.30 -12.80 2.13
C GLU A 383 -12.13 -13.34 2.97
N PHE A 384 -11.67 -14.56 2.74
CA PHE A 384 -10.45 -15.08 3.39
C PHE A 384 -9.18 -14.59 2.70
N LYS A 385 -9.28 -14.11 1.46
CA LYS A 385 -8.21 -13.54 0.64
C LYS A 385 -8.15 -12.01 0.70
N ASP A 386 -9.19 -11.37 1.25
CA ASP A 386 -9.26 -9.92 1.46
C ASP A 386 -8.43 -9.57 2.71
N LEU A 387 -7.18 -9.20 2.46
CA LEU A 387 -6.16 -9.03 3.50
C LEU A 387 -6.19 -7.63 4.10
N PRO A 388 -6.01 -7.49 5.41
CA PRO A 388 -5.67 -6.20 5.99
C PRO A 388 -4.26 -5.81 5.54
N SER A 389 -4.02 -4.52 5.38
CA SER A 389 -2.78 -4.03 4.78
C SER A 389 -1.55 -4.37 5.61
N GLU A 390 -1.65 -4.49 6.93
CA GLU A 390 -0.56 -4.94 7.79
C GLU A 390 -0.04 -6.34 7.41
N VAL A 391 -0.90 -7.18 6.83
CA VAL A 391 -0.55 -8.53 6.36
C VAL A 391 -0.14 -8.52 4.90
N ALA A 392 -0.85 -7.78 4.05
CA ALA A 392 -0.50 -7.64 2.65
C ALA A 392 0.90 -7.03 2.48
N GLU A 393 1.16 -5.92 3.17
CA GLU A 393 2.44 -5.22 3.12
C GLU A 393 3.57 -5.98 3.85
N LEU A 394 3.25 -6.85 4.81
CA LEU A 394 4.25 -7.74 5.38
C LEU A 394 4.86 -8.65 4.30
N ALA A 395 4.05 -9.15 3.38
CA ALA A 395 4.54 -10.01 2.30
C ALA A 395 5.43 -9.22 1.31
N SER A 396 4.94 -8.08 0.81
CA SER A 396 5.65 -7.25 -0.17
C SER A 396 6.95 -6.66 0.38
N MET A 397 6.90 -6.02 1.54
CA MET A 397 8.08 -5.38 2.16
C MET A 397 9.11 -6.41 2.67
N SER A 398 8.67 -7.61 3.07
CA SER A 398 9.60 -8.71 3.36
C SER A 398 10.33 -9.14 2.10
N MET A 399 9.64 -9.20 0.95
CA MET A 399 10.26 -9.60 -0.31
C MET A 399 11.26 -8.54 -0.81
N GLU A 400 11.02 -7.25 -0.59
CA GLU A 400 12.02 -6.21 -0.86
C GLU A 400 13.37 -6.53 -0.18
N LEU A 401 13.33 -6.87 1.12
CA LEU A 401 14.53 -7.13 1.91
C LEU A 401 15.14 -8.51 1.66
N ILE A 402 14.33 -9.54 1.47
CA ILE A 402 14.80 -10.89 1.14
C ILE A 402 15.44 -10.90 -0.24
N SER A 403 14.80 -10.29 -1.24
CA SER A 403 15.33 -10.25 -2.60
C SER A 403 16.64 -9.45 -2.70
N MET A 404 16.85 -8.48 -1.80
CA MET A 404 18.07 -7.67 -1.76
C MET A 404 19.33 -8.53 -1.60
N GLU A 405 19.24 -9.72 -0.98
CA GLU A 405 20.38 -10.65 -0.89
C GLU A 405 20.76 -11.28 -2.25
N HIS A 406 19.88 -11.16 -3.26
CA HIS A 406 20.02 -11.68 -4.61
C HIS A 406 20.10 -10.58 -5.70
N TRP A 407 20.34 -9.32 -5.32
CA TRP A 407 20.42 -8.20 -6.28
C TRP A 407 21.69 -8.19 -7.14
N ASN A 408 22.61 -9.13 -6.95
CA ASN A 408 23.73 -9.38 -7.87
C ASN A 408 23.27 -9.63 -9.32
N VAL A 409 22.02 -10.10 -9.53
CA VAL A 409 21.43 -10.26 -10.88
C VAL A 409 21.16 -8.91 -11.56
N PHE A 410 20.88 -7.85 -10.81
CA PHE A 410 20.67 -6.49 -11.29
C PHE A 410 21.99 -5.71 -11.39
N PHE A 411 22.90 -5.93 -10.45
CA PHE A 411 24.14 -5.20 -10.29
C PHE A 411 25.32 -6.18 -10.30
N ALA A 412 26.00 -6.28 -11.46
CA ALA A 412 27.14 -7.17 -11.62
C ALA A 412 28.43 -6.59 -11.01
N ASP A 413 28.50 -5.29 -10.81
CA ASP A 413 29.62 -4.61 -10.13
C ASP A 413 29.36 -4.59 -8.62
N ASP A 414 30.34 -5.03 -7.85
CA ASP A 414 30.23 -5.15 -6.38
C ASP A 414 29.98 -3.81 -5.69
N ASP A 415 30.51 -2.71 -6.23
CA ASP A 415 30.31 -1.39 -5.67
C ASP A 415 28.90 -0.87 -5.96
N ASP A 416 28.38 -1.07 -7.15
CA ASP A 416 26.99 -0.74 -7.49
C ASP A 416 26.00 -1.56 -6.66
N LEU A 417 26.28 -2.86 -6.45
CA LEU A 417 25.49 -3.72 -5.57
C LEU A 417 25.51 -3.21 -4.12
N ARG A 418 26.69 -2.85 -3.60
CA ARG A 418 26.86 -2.27 -2.27
C ARG A 418 26.06 -0.97 -2.10
N ARG A 419 26.14 -0.08 -3.09
CA ARG A 419 25.41 1.21 -3.12
C ARG A 419 23.89 0.99 -3.14
N ALA A 420 23.42 0.06 -3.95
CA ALA A 420 22.00 -0.29 -4.03
C ALA A 420 21.47 -0.81 -2.69
N LYS A 421 22.14 -1.78 -2.09
CA LYS A 421 21.78 -2.33 -0.77
C LYS A 421 21.79 -1.26 0.32
N LYS A 422 22.80 -0.38 0.33
CA LYS A 422 22.91 0.71 1.31
C LYS A 422 21.76 1.70 1.16
N ALA A 423 21.45 2.10 -0.08
CA ALA A 423 20.34 3.02 -0.35
C ALA A 423 18.98 2.43 0.12
N GLN A 424 18.72 1.15 -0.14
CA GLN A 424 17.51 0.48 0.33
C GLN A 424 17.43 0.45 1.85
N LEU A 425 18.50 0.11 2.55
CA LEU A 425 18.51 0.06 4.01
C LEU A 425 18.38 1.45 4.65
N GLU A 426 18.98 2.49 4.06
CA GLU A 426 18.78 3.87 4.48
C GLU A 426 17.32 4.30 4.29
N ASN A 427 16.68 3.89 3.19
CA ASN A 427 15.26 4.16 2.92
C ASN A 427 14.35 3.48 3.96
N VAL A 428 14.59 2.20 4.27
CA VAL A 428 13.86 1.43 5.31
C VAL A 428 13.87 2.15 6.66
N LEU A 429 15.00 2.75 7.05
CA LEU A 429 15.06 3.54 8.29
C LEU A 429 14.39 4.91 8.16
N SER A 430 14.54 5.57 7.01
CA SER A 430 14.06 6.95 6.83
C SER A 430 12.54 7.04 6.69
N VAL A 431 11.88 6.00 6.19
CA VAL A 431 10.41 5.98 6.02
C VAL A 431 9.68 5.86 7.37
N LEU A 432 10.25 5.19 8.38
CA LEU A 432 9.60 4.96 9.66
C LEU A 432 9.21 6.25 10.42
N PRO A 433 10.09 7.27 10.56
CA PRO A 433 9.69 8.56 11.13
C PRO A 433 8.61 9.26 10.31
N TRP A 434 8.67 9.20 8.99
CA TRP A 434 7.65 9.81 8.13
C TRP A 434 6.28 9.17 8.36
N ILE A 435 6.21 7.85 8.45
CA ILE A 435 4.98 7.12 8.79
C ILE A 435 4.42 7.57 10.13
N ALA A 436 5.28 7.63 11.16
CA ALA A 436 4.88 8.05 12.50
C ALA A 436 4.39 9.51 12.53
N ILE A 437 5.03 10.42 11.77
CA ILE A 437 4.61 11.82 11.63
C ILE A 437 3.22 11.91 10.99
N VAL A 438 3.02 11.25 9.85
CA VAL A 438 1.77 11.28 9.10
C VAL A 438 0.62 10.73 9.93
N ASP A 439 0.80 9.57 10.57
CA ASP A 439 -0.26 8.97 11.39
C ASP A 439 -0.56 9.83 12.64
N LYS A 440 0.47 10.28 13.34
CA LYS A 440 0.31 11.16 14.51
C LYS A 440 -0.44 12.45 14.14
N PHE A 441 -0.17 13.01 12.96
CA PHE A 441 -0.88 14.18 12.45
C PHE A 441 -2.34 13.89 12.18
N GLN A 442 -2.66 12.73 11.60
CA GLN A 442 -4.06 12.33 11.37
C GLN A 442 -4.83 12.15 12.67
N HIS A 443 -4.23 11.57 13.71
CA HIS A 443 -4.87 11.51 15.04
C HIS A 443 -5.27 12.91 15.50
N TRP A 444 -4.36 13.89 15.42
CA TRP A 444 -4.65 15.25 15.83
C TRP A 444 -5.73 15.91 14.96
N LEU A 445 -5.70 15.75 13.63
CA LEU A 445 -6.69 16.31 12.70
C LEU A 445 -8.12 15.92 13.10
N TYR A 446 -8.35 14.66 13.41
CA TYR A 446 -9.68 14.13 13.68
C TYR A 446 -10.09 14.18 15.15
N GLU A 447 -9.17 14.42 16.06
CA GLU A 447 -9.46 14.82 17.44
C GLU A 447 -9.85 16.31 17.55
N ASN A 448 -9.44 17.13 16.59
CA ASN A 448 -9.68 18.57 16.55
C ASN A 448 -10.39 18.98 15.24
N PRO A 449 -11.59 18.47 14.92
CA PRO A 449 -12.20 18.61 13.59
C PRO A 449 -12.57 20.04 13.19
N THR A 450 -12.52 21.00 14.15
CA THR A 450 -12.84 22.42 13.94
C THR A 450 -11.61 23.33 13.91
N HIS A 451 -10.40 22.74 13.82
CA HIS A 451 -9.15 23.49 13.77
C HIS A 451 -9.06 24.39 12.51
N THR A 452 -8.31 25.50 12.61
CA THR A 452 -8.00 26.37 11.46
C THR A 452 -6.80 25.85 10.67
N ALA A 453 -6.58 26.38 9.44
CA ALA A 453 -5.41 26.05 8.64
C ALA A 453 -4.10 26.40 9.37
N GLU A 454 -4.05 27.54 10.07
CA GLU A 454 -2.87 27.97 10.84
C GLU A 454 -2.59 27.03 12.02
N GLN A 455 -3.61 26.54 12.71
CA GLN A 455 -3.45 25.55 13.78
C GLN A 455 -2.94 24.23 13.21
N ARG A 456 -3.42 23.82 12.02
CA ARG A 456 -2.97 22.63 11.29
C ARG A 456 -1.49 22.71 10.93
N GLU A 457 -1.06 23.82 10.37
CA GLU A 457 0.34 24.07 10.01
C GLU A 457 1.25 24.09 11.25
N ALA A 458 0.82 24.75 12.31
CA ALA A 458 1.57 24.81 13.55
C ALA A 458 1.73 23.42 14.20
N GLU A 459 0.66 22.61 14.21
CA GLU A 459 0.74 21.25 14.75
C GLU A 459 1.58 20.33 13.87
N TRP A 460 1.49 20.45 12.54
CA TRP A 460 2.37 19.72 11.64
C TRP A 460 3.84 20.00 11.94
N LEU A 461 4.23 21.27 12.03
CA LEU A 461 5.60 21.67 12.36
C LEU A 461 6.04 21.17 13.73
N ARG A 462 5.14 21.20 14.73
CA ARG A 462 5.40 20.67 16.06
C ARG A 462 5.67 19.16 16.03
N ILE A 463 4.86 18.42 15.26
CA ILE A 463 5.03 16.96 15.13
C ILE A 463 6.32 16.63 14.41
N VAL A 464 6.60 17.28 13.28
CA VAL A 464 7.82 17.03 12.50
C VAL A 464 9.07 17.27 13.35
N ALA A 465 9.08 18.34 14.17
CA ALA A 465 10.20 18.67 15.06
C ALA A 465 10.49 17.57 16.10
N LEU A 466 9.51 16.73 16.46
CA LEU A 466 9.73 15.59 17.37
C LEU A 466 10.63 14.50 16.77
N PHE A 467 10.72 14.45 15.45
CA PHE A 467 11.47 13.44 14.71
C PHE A 467 12.72 14.00 14.03
N ASP A 468 13.00 15.29 14.19
CA ASP A 468 14.27 15.87 13.78
C ASP A 468 15.40 15.33 14.66
N GLY A 469 16.43 14.79 14.06
CA GLY A 469 17.64 14.38 14.76
C GLY A 469 18.58 15.58 15.04
N GLU A 470 19.58 15.37 15.86
CA GLU A 470 20.59 16.38 16.23
C GLU A 470 21.38 16.92 15.01
N ASN A 471 21.64 16.04 14.01
CA ASN A 471 22.22 16.37 12.72
C ASN A 471 21.18 16.31 11.59
N GLY A 472 19.96 16.78 11.86
CA GLY A 472 18.86 16.74 10.92
C GLY A 472 19.08 17.61 9.69
N VAL A 473 18.14 17.51 8.75
CA VAL A 473 18.11 18.35 7.55
C VAL A 473 17.80 19.79 7.95
N ASP A 474 18.63 20.71 7.49
CA ASP A 474 18.49 22.15 7.75
C ASP A 474 17.42 22.77 6.84
N TRP A 475 16.31 23.14 7.43
CA TRP A 475 15.16 23.79 6.79
C TRP A 475 15.16 25.32 6.97
N SER A 476 16.20 25.92 7.53
CA SER A 476 16.24 27.38 7.76
C SER A 476 16.01 28.16 6.47
N GLY A 477 15.08 29.12 6.51
CA GLY A 477 14.61 29.90 5.36
C GLY A 477 13.61 29.16 4.45
N LEU A 478 13.24 27.93 4.78
CA LEU A 478 12.28 27.09 4.04
C LEU A 478 11.05 26.71 4.90
N GLU A 479 10.81 27.45 5.98
CA GLU A 479 9.71 27.19 6.90
C GLU A 479 8.36 27.24 6.21
N HIS A 480 8.20 28.14 5.24
CA HIS A 480 7.00 28.31 4.41
C HIS A 480 6.73 27.08 3.52
N ILE A 481 7.74 26.31 3.16
CA ILE A 481 7.60 25.03 2.44
C ILE A 481 7.30 23.91 3.44
N ARG A 482 8.04 23.89 4.55
CA ARG A 482 7.98 22.80 5.53
C ARG A 482 6.59 22.68 6.16
N LYS A 483 5.91 23.80 6.44
CA LYS A 483 4.59 23.86 7.08
C LYS A 483 3.47 23.14 6.30
N CYS A 484 3.61 23.00 4.98
CA CYS A 484 2.62 22.35 4.10
C CYS A 484 3.11 21.05 3.45
N GLN A 485 4.21 20.46 3.91
CA GLN A 485 4.73 19.20 3.36
C GLN A 485 3.74 18.03 3.43
N TRP A 486 2.82 18.02 4.39
CA TRP A 486 1.77 17.02 4.51
C TRP A 486 0.87 16.97 3.28
N GLN A 487 0.72 18.07 2.52
CA GLN A 487 -0.15 18.15 1.34
C GLN A 487 0.31 17.24 0.18
N LYS A 488 1.58 16.83 0.15
CA LYS A 488 2.06 15.86 -0.83
C LYS A 488 1.64 14.42 -0.53
N GLN A 489 1.13 14.15 0.68
CA GLN A 489 0.79 12.82 1.14
C GLN A 489 -0.65 12.49 0.79
N LEU A 490 -0.85 11.79 -0.31
CA LEU A 490 -2.14 11.32 -0.84
C LEU A 490 -3.01 10.67 0.24
N HIS A 491 -2.43 9.84 1.09
CA HIS A 491 -3.13 9.05 2.11
C HIS A 491 -3.90 9.91 3.12
N ILE A 492 -3.46 11.15 3.39
CA ILE A 492 -4.19 12.07 4.27
C ILE A 492 -5.56 12.44 3.66
N TYR A 493 -5.61 12.55 2.34
CA TYR A 493 -6.82 12.91 1.59
C TYR A 493 -7.70 11.69 1.29
N GLU A 494 -7.13 10.62 0.74
CA GLU A 494 -7.90 9.52 0.16
C GLU A 494 -8.16 8.37 1.13
N VAL A 495 -7.17 7.98 1.93
CA VAL A 495 -7.23 6.80 2.80
C VAL A 495 -6.74 7.11 4.23
N PRO A 496 -7.48 7.91 5.00
CA PRO A 496 -7.07 8.31 6.34
C PRO A 496 -6.86 7.10 7.25
N PHE A 497 -5.80 7.19 8.06
CA PHE A 497 -5.30 6.15 8.99
C PHE A 497 -4.71 4.90 8.36
N TYR A 498 -4.65 4.77 7.04
CA TYR A 498 -4.01 3.65 6.37
C TYR A 498 -2.48 3.65 6.59
N TYR A 499 -1.85 4.81 6.60
CA TYR A 499 -0.41 4.96 6.44
C TYR A 499 0.44 4.31 7.54
N ILE A 500 -0.11 4.12 8.76
CA ILE A 500 0.58 3.44 9.86
C ILE A 500 0.79 1.95 9.59
N GLU A 501 -0.05 1.34 8.74
CA GLU A 501 -0.02 -0.07 8.41
C GLU A 501 1.30 -0.43 7.71
N TYR A 502 1.84 0.46 6.87
CA TYR A 502 3.20 0.36 6.34
C TYR A 502 4.27 0.31 7.45
N GLY A 503 4.07 1.04 8.54
CA GLY A 503 5.01 1.04 9.65
C GLY A 503 5.08 -0.29 10.38
N PHE A 504 3.92 -0.90 10.59
CA PHE A 504 3.82 -2.22 11.21
C PHE A 504 4.40 -3.30 10.30
N ALA A 505 4.04 -3.27 9.03
CA ALA A 505 4.58 -4.17 8.02
C ALA A 505 6.09 -4.02 7.86
N GLN A 506 6.64 -2.80 7.88
CA GLN A 506 8.08 -2.56 7.79
C GLN A 506 8.84 -3.17 8.96
N LEU A 507 8.34 -3.05 10.19
CA LEU A 507 8.94 -3.71 11.35
C LEU A 507 8.90 -5.23 11.19
N GLY A 508 7.77 -5.78 10.72
CA GLY A 508 7.63 -7.20 10.40
C GLY A 508 8.61 -7.65 9.32
N ALA A 509 8.76 -6.88 8.24
CA ALA A 509 9.67 -7.17 7.14
C ALA A 509 11.14 -7.18 7.58
N ILE A 510 11.55 -6.23 8.43
CA ILE A 510 12.90 -6.24 9.02
C ILE A 510 13.12 -7.52 9.85
N ALA A 511 12.11 -7.92 10.63
CA ALA A 511 12.20 -9.13 11.45
C ALA A 511 12.26 -10.41 10.58
N MET A 512 11.48 -10.49 9.49
CA MET A 512 11.53 -11.57 8.50
C MET A 512 12.90 -11.64 7.80
N TRP A 513 13.41 -10.50 7.35
CA TRP A 513 14.74 -10.44 6.73
C TRP A 513 15.84 -10.85 7.72
N LYS A 514 15.74 -10.45 8.98
CA LYS A 514 16.67 -10.90 10.01
C LYS A 514 16.67 -12.42 10.16
N GLN A 515 15.50 -13.08 10.16
CA GLN A 515 15.40 -14.53 10.16
C GLN A 515 16.03 -15.13 8.89
N TYR A 516 15.77 -14.51 7.72
CA TYR A 516 16.32 -14.98 6.45
C TYR A 516 17.87 -14.97 6.44
N LYS A 517 18.49 -13.95 7.04
CA LYS A 517 19.94 -13.89 7.19
C LYS A 517 20.50 -14.96 8.16
N GLU A 518 19.72 -15.39 9.14
CA GLU A 518 20.10 -16.41 10.12
C GLU A 518 19.87 -17.83 9.58
N ASP A 519 18.72 -18.09 8.95
CA ASP A 519 18.30 -19.37 8.40
C ASP A 519 17.32 -19.15 7.24
N PRO A 520 17.82 -19.10 5.98
CA PRO A 520 16.97 -18.81 4.80
C PRO A 520 15.85 -19.82 4.59
N GLU A 521 16.10 -21.12 4.78
CA GLU A 521 15.10 -22.17 4.53
C GLU A 521 13.92 -22.02 5.51
N ARG A 522 14.21 -21.89 6.78
CA ARG A 522 13.21 -21.70 7.82
C ARG A 522 12.44 -20.39 7.66
N ALA A 523 13.11 -19.31 7.28
CA ALA A 523 12.45 -18.03 7.04
C ALA A 523 11.45 -18.11 5.88
N LEU A 524 11.77 -18.83 4.80
CA LEU A 524 10.85 -19.03 3.68
C LEU A 524 9.68 -19.97 4.06
N GLU A 525 9.91 -20.97 4.93
CA GLU A 525 8.80 -21.76 5.49
C GLU A 525 7.82 -20.87 6.28
N HIS A 526 8.32 -19.99 7.14
CA HIS A 526 7.51 -19.04 7.90
C HIS A 526 6.81 -18.04 6.98
N TYR A 527 7.51 -17.54 5.95
CA TYR A 527 6.95 -16.61 4.96
C TYR A 527 5.76 -17.23 4.22
N GLU A 528 5.86 -18.49 3.80
CA GLU A 528 4.73 -19.20 3.17
C GLU A 528 3.64 -19.58 4.19
N ALA A 529 4.00 -19.89 5.42
CA ALA A 529 3.05 -20.29 6.45
C ALA A 529 2.05 -19.17 6.74
N PHE A 530 2.52 -17.93 6.92
CA PHE A 530 1.60 -16.83 7.18
C PHE A 530 0.76 -16.47 5.94
N MET A 531 1.33 -16.50 4.74
CA MET A 531 0.60 -16.19 3.50
C MET A 531 -0.57 -17.16 3.25
N LYS A 532 -0.42 -18.44 3.59
CA LYS A 532 -1.46 -19.46 3.46
C LYS A 532 -2.66 -19.23 4.37
N LEU A 533 -2.50 -18.46 5.44
CA LEU A 533 -3.60 -18.16 6.36
C LEU A 533 -4.61 -17.18 5.77
N GLY A 534 -4.21 -16.34 4.81
CA GLY A 534 -5.04 -15.23 4.37
C GLY A 534 -5.48 -14.37 5.57
N TYR A 535 -6.76 -13.98 5.61
CA TYR A 535 -7.32 -13.29 6.78
C TYR A 535 -8.31 -14.18 7.55
N THR A 536 -7.88 -15.42 7.85
CA THR A 536 -8.67 -16.38 8.66
C THR A 536 -8.28 -16.33 10.15
N LYS A 537 -7.19 -15.63 10.48
CA LYS A 537 -6.63 -15.48 11.83
C LYS A 537 -6.44 -13.99 12.16
N SER A 538 -6.28 -13.69 13.44
CA SER A 538 -5.90 -12.34 13.88
C SER A 538 -4.51 -11.95 13.37
N ILE A 539 -4.23 -10.65 13.24
CA ILE A 539 -2.92 -10.16 12.80
C ILE A 539 -1.77 -10.70 13.69
N PRO A 540 -1.89 -10.71 15.04
CA PRO A 540 -0.87 -11.33 15.89
C PRO A 540 -0.64 -12.81 15.60
N GLU A 541 -1.67 -13.62 15.34
CA GLU A 541 -1.54 -15.04 14.99
C GLU A 541 -0.86 -15.22 13.62
N ILE A 542 -1.13 -14.33 12.65
CA ILE A 542 -0.48 -14.33 11.33
C ILE A 542 1.01 -14.01 11.47
N TYR A 543 1.36 -13.00 12.29
CA TYR A 543 2.75 -12.64 12.58
C TYR A 543 3.48 -13.76 13.35
N GLU A 544 2.79 -14.46 14.27
CA GLU A 544 3.33 -15.64 14.95
C GLU A 544 3.63 -16.77 13.95
N ALA A 545 2.75 -17.01 12.97
CA ALA A 545 3.00 -17.98 11.89
C ALA A 545 4.19 -17.58 11.02
N ALA A 546 4.45 -16.28 10.85
CA ALA A 546 5.65 -15.74 10.23
C ALA A 546 6.91 -15.86 11.13
N GLY A 547 6.79 -16.40 12.34
CA GLY A 547 7.89 -16.53 13.31
C GLY A 547 8.37 -15.19 13.88
N ILE A 548 7.54 -14.15 13.84
CA ILE A 548 7.84 -12.78 14.30
C ILE A 548 6.78 -12.29 15.29
N ALA A 549 7.10 -11.22 16.02
CA ALA A 549 6.16 -10.62 16.95
C ALA A 549 5.43 -9.42 16.31
N PHE A 550 4.12 -9.32 16.52
CA PHE A 550 3.36 -8.10 16.29
C PHE A 550 3.50 -7.22 17.53
N SER A 551 4.49 -6.31 17.54
CA SER A 551 4.86 -5.53 18.71
C SER A 551 5.34 -4.13 18.37
N PHE A 552 4.93 -3.15 19.19
CA PHE A 552 5.27 -1.72 19.05
C PHE A 552 6.08 -1.22 20.24
N SER A 553 6.62 -2.14 21.07
CA SER A 553 7.44 -1.77 22.22
C SER A 553 8.74 -1.08 21.78
N TYR A 554 9.22 -0.17 22.60
CA TYR A 554 10.49 0.52 22.35
C TYR A 554 11.66 -0.46 22.17
N GLU A 555 11.72 -1.50 22.99
CA GLU A 555 12.79 -2.50 22.95
C GLU A 555 12.78 -3.29 21.63
N TYR A 556 11.58 -3.65 21.14
CA TYR A 556 11.43 -4.35 19.88
C TYR A 556 11.83 -3.48 18.68
N VAL A 557 11.28 -2.27 18.61
CA VAL A 557 11.58 -1.30 17.54
C VAL A 557 13.07 -0.96 17.53
N LYS A 558 13.64 -0.67 18.70
CA LYS A 558 15.07 -0.37 18.82
C LYS A 558 15.94 -1.52 18.33
N LYS A 559 15.64 -2.76 18.73
CA LYS A 559 16.38 -3.96 18.29
C LYS A 559 16.39 -4.10 16.76
N LEU A 560 15.26 -3.82 16.12
CA LEU A 560 15.15 -3.90 14.65
C LEU A 560 15.89 -2.74 13.96
N ALA A 561 15.75 -1.53 14.47
CA ALA A 561 16.45 -0.37 13.93
C ALA A 561 17.98 -0.49 14.08
N ASP A 562 18.45 -0.94 15.24
CA ASP A 562 19.87 -1.20 15.48
C ASP A 562 20.41 -2.29 14.52
N PHE A 563 19.63 -3.35 14.28
CA PHE A 563 19.99 -4.42 13.33
C PHE A 563 20.18 -3.86 11.91
N VAL A 564 19.23 -3.06 11.40
CA VAL A 564 19.37 -2.44 10.07
C VAL A 564 20.59 -1.52 10.01
N TYR A 565 20.81 -0.72 11.05
CA TYR A 565 21.98 0.16 11.13
C TYR A 565 23.29 -0.60 11.14
N ASP A 566 23.35 -1.74 11.84
CA ASP A 566 24.55 -2.60 11.83
C ASP A 566 24.81 -3.20 10.44
N GLU A 567 23.76 -3.56 9.69
CA GLU A 567 23.89 -4.02 8.31
C GLU A 567 24.37 -2.89 7.37
N ILE A 568 23.88 -1.66 7.54
CA ILE A 568 24.38 -0.48 6.80
C ILE A 568 25.89 -0.29 7.07
N LYS A 569 26.33 -0.38 8.32
CA LYS A 569 27.75 -0.24 8.67
C LYS A 569 28.65 -1.32 8.03
N LYS A 570 28.13 -2.52 7.81
CA LYS A 570 28.90 -3.57 7.11
C LYS A 570 29.11 -3.26 5.62
N LEU A 571 28.27 -2.43 5.05
CA LEU A 571 28.37 -1.99 3.66
C LEU A 571 29.31 -0.77 3.48
N GLY A 572 29.73 -0.09 4.53
CA GLY A 572 30.71 1.00 4.51
C GLY A 572 30.08 2.40 4.38
#